data_7e3bcf0f53ad690719895a18c8bc1a30
#
_entry.id   7e3bcf0f53ad690719895a18c8bc1a30
#
_cell.length_a   1.000
_cell.length_b   1.000
_cell.length_c   1.000
_cell.angle_alpha   90.00
_cell.angle_beta   90.00
_cell.angle_gamma   90.00
#
_symmetry.space_group_name_H-M   'P 1'
#
loop_
_entity.id
_entity.type
_entity.pdbx_description
1 polymer ?
#
loop_
_entity_poly.entity_id
_entity_poly.type
_entity_poly.pdbx_seq_one_letter_code
_entity_poly.pdbx_strand_id
1 'polypeptide(L)'
;MSTTLVLRFADVGVATYASLRIIGQPGGTVTWVLHEPIVLAALKELQAALPDPDGDESLTEALDRALTRGPFATAQGELTLAYILGALLISAPAWQLISDCVADPRPVLFISPSARLARIPWGLLAVPLTGPDPEELIAARKAAVTFKGTNAARIRWQLDDIDTVTEGLRLMELADVVLAVPPNIAHAPRIPVQWRERRSAPALLVVDPRVPGQRPDSPLGSVLGRPSSQTALSRHFGELLARRPVLPQVDAAVELFRRTDADRTWLATLLECAPSRLLFVGHASAADRAHGYADRAALHLACTAAAEGAAEPVGNHRPLLASDLMAAALPAPPRVALLACGSGGDYQFDEATGLVAAMVLCGSELVTATLWSLPTTAGYRRFTVRAEDPMAEIVIAVDKAHEDDDAVLSLNRWQREQMRRWRDGDVTASPLYWAALVTFAVGGAR
;
A
#
# COMPACT_ATOMS: atom_id res chain seq x y z
N MET A 1 -6.08 -12.05 24.71
CA MET A 1 -6.29 -11.92 23.25
C MET A 1 -6.56 -10.46 22.97
N SER A 2 -5.97 -9.86 21.94
CA SER A 2 -6.24 -8.47 21.54
C SER A 2 -7.67 -8.35 21.00
N THR A 3 -8.33 -7.21 21.26
CA THR A 3 -9.64 -6.90 20.68
C THR A 3 -9.53 -6.79 19.16
N THR A 4 -10.49 -7.35 18.44
CA THR A 4 -10.55 -7.25 16.97
C THR A 4 -11.69 -6.33 16.57
N LEU A 5 -11.38 -5.32 15.80
CA LEU A 5 -12.30 -4.37 15.19
C LEU A 5 -12.40 -4.61 13.69
N VAL A 6 -13.57 -4.41 13.11
CA VAL A 6 -13.79 -4.48 11.65
C VAL A 6 -14.46 -3.19 11.19
N LEU A 7 -13.77 -2.44 10.36
CA LEU A 7 -14.25 -1.25 9.67
C LEU A 7 -14.53 -1.59 8.21
N ARG A 8 -15.77 -1.46 7.78
CA ARG A 8 -16.20 -1.80 6.43
C ARG A 8 -16.84 -0.61 5.74
N PHE A 9 -16.51 -0.43 4.47
CA PHE A 9 -17.14 0.52 3.57
C PHE A 9 -17.78 -0.21 2.38
N ALA A 10 -18.92 0.30 1.91
CA ALA A 10 -19.62 -0.23 0.75
C ALA A 10 -20.24 0.91 -0.06
N ASP A 11 -19.89 0.99 -1.33
CA ASP A 11 -20.46 1.99 -2.24
C ASP A 11 -21.84 1.56 -2.71
N VAL A 12 -22.84 2.46 -2.59
CA VAL A 12 -24.22 2.25 -3.05
C VAL A 12 -24.69 3.53 -3.72
N GLY A 13 -24.65 3.57 -5.04
CA GLY A 13 -24.99 4.76 -5.81
C GLY A 13 -24.07 5.94 -5.51
N VAL A 14 -24.66 7.04 -5.01
CA VAL A 14 -23.94 8.30 -4.68
C VAL A 14 -23.51 8.36 -3.19
N ALA A 15 -23.51 7.25 -2.47
CA ALA A 15 -23.14 7.20 -1.08
C ALA A 15 -22.24 6.01 -0.78
N THR A 16 -21.37 6.17 0.20
CA THR A 16 -20.57 5.10 0.79
C THR A 16 -21.08 4.84 2.20
N TYR A 17 -21.59 3.65 2.45
CA TYR A 17 -22.04 3.21 3.78
C TYR A 17 -20.84 2.66 4.54
N ALA A 18 -20.73 3.06 5.80
CA ALA A 18 -19.65 2.63 6.67
C ALA A 18 -20.22 1.95 7.94
N SER A 19 -19.50 0.95 8.43
CA SER A 19 -19.78 0.30 9.69
C SER A 19 -18.50 -0.07 10.41
N LEU A 20 -18.45 0.19 11.71
CA LEU A 20 -17.40 -0.27 12.62
C LEU A 20 -18.03 -1.17 13.67
N ARG A 21 -17.42 -2.33 13.91
CA ARG A 21 -17.91 -3.29 14.92
C ARG A 21 -16.75 -3.93 15.68
N ILE A 22 -17.03 -4.30 16.93
CA ILE A 22 -16.16 -5.14 17.74
C ILE A 22 -16.58 -6.60 17.54
N ILE A 23 -15.63 -7.46 17.17
CA ILE A 23 -15.91 -8.89 16.98
C ILE A 23 -16.23 -9.54 18.32
N GLY A 24 -17.33 -10.31 18.35
CA GLY A 24 -17.83 -10.97 19.57
C GLY A 24 -18.69 -10.08 20.48
N GLN A 25 -18.92 -8.79 20.14
CA GLN A 25 -19.75 -7.87 20.90
C GLN A 25 -20.89 -7.30 20.04
N PRO A 26 -22.08 -7.91 20.02
CA PRO A 26 -23.19 -7.48 19.15
C PRO A 26 -23.63 -6.02 19.34
N GLY A 27 -23.53 -5.47 20.56
CA GLY A 27 -23.85 -4.07 20.87
C GLY A 27 -22.76 -3.06 20.47
N GLY A 28 -21.55 -3.53 20.13
CA GLY A 28 -20.41 -2.66 19.75
C GLY A 28 -20.38 -2.38 18.25
N THR A 29 -21.44 -1.77 17.69
CA THR A 29 -21.55 -1.46 16.28
C THR A 29 -21.96 0.00 16.07
N VAL A 30 -21.21 0.71 15.24
CA VAL A 30 -21.48 2.07 14.78
C VAL A 30 -21.61 2.06 13.27
N THR A 31 -22.62 2.78 12.73
CA THR A 31 -22.83 2.92 11.28
C THR A 31 -22.99 4.39 10.91
N TRP A 32 -22.50 4.77 9.72
CA TRP A 32 -22.66 6.12 9.17
C TRP A 32 -22.64 6.09 7.65
N VAL A 33 -22.95 7.22 7.04
CA VAL A 33 -22.99 7.39 5.58
C VAL A 33 -22.08 8.53 5.16
N LEU A 34 -21.27 8.28 4.16
CA LEU A 34 -20.47 9.27 3.47
C LEU A 34 -21.12 9.55 2.10
N HIS A 35 -21.50 10.80 1.87
CA HIS A 35 -22.03 11.21 0.57
C HIS A 35 -20.89 11.47 -0.40
N GLU A 36 -21.13 11.22 -1.69
CA GLU A 36 -20.12 11.33 -2.76
C GLU A 36 -19.29 12.62 -2.73
N PRO A 37 -19.85 13.84 -2.57
CA PRO A 37 -19.04 15.05 -2.50
C PRO A 37 -18.05 15.07 -1.33
N ILE A 38 -18.36 14.41 -0.21
CA ILE A 38 -17.47 14.29 0.94
C ILE A 38 -16.32 13.33 0.60
N VAL A 39 -16.62 12.19 -0.02
CA VAL A 39 -15.60 11.25 -0.50
C VAL A 39 -14.68 11.91 -1.52
N LEU A 40 -15.25 12.63 -2.50
CA LEU A 40 -14.48 13.37 -3.50
C LEU A 40 -13.60 14.46 -2.90
N ALA A 41 -14.08 15.16 -1.86
CA ALA A 41 -13.27 16.14 -1.13
C ALA A 41 -12.05 15.49 -0.48
N ALA A 42 -12.24 14.38 0.23
CA ALA A 42 -11.15 13.63 0.86
C ALA A 42 -10.13 13.13 -0.18
N LEU A 43 -10.61 12.57 -1.29
CA LEU A 43 -9.74 12.06 -2.36
C LEU A 43 -8.96 13.18 -3.06
N LYS A 44 -9.55 14.38 -3.21
CA LYS A 44 -8.87 15.54 -3.79
C LYS A 44 -7.72 16.01 -2.89
N GLU A 45 -7.93 16.08 -1.58
CA GLU A 45 -6.88 16.44 -0.62
C GLU A 45 -5.74 15.39 -0.63
N LEU A 46 -6.10 14.10 -0.67
CA LEU A 46 -5.12 13.03 -0.78
C LEU A 46 -4.32 13.13 -2.09
N GLN A 47 -5.00 13.35 -3.24
CA GLN A 47 -4.33 13.43 -4.55
C GLN A 47 -3.26 14.52 -4.58
N ALA A 48 -3.47 15.65 -3.91
CA ALA A 48 -2.48 16.71 -3.79
C ALA A 48 -1.18 16.27 -3.10
N ALA A 49 -1.23 15.24 -2.26
CA ALA A 49 -0.06 14.71 -1.54
C ALA A 49 0.70 13.64 -2.34
N LEU A 50 0.05 12.96 -3.29
CA LEU A 50 0.59 11.77 -3.92
C LEU A 50 1.57 12.09 -5.07
N PRO A 51 2.58 11.24 -5.31
CA PRO A 51 3.57 11.42 -6.37
C PRO A 51 3.05 10.98 -7.75
N ASP A 52 1.77 10.62 -7.85
CA ASP A 52 1.14 10.25 -9.12
C ASP A 52 0.68 11.51 -9.85
N PRO A 53 0.85 11.60 -11.18
CA PRO A 53 0.40 12.74 -11.97
C PRO A 53 -1.12 12.98 -11.85
N ASP A 54 -1.51 14.26 -11.81
CA ASP A 54 -2.90 14.70 -11.85
C ASP A 54 -3.16 15.52 -13.11
N GLY A 55 -4.16 15.15 -13.88
CA GLY A 55 -4.46 15.79 -15.17
C GLY A 55 -3.31 15.71 -16.17
N ASP A 56 -2.86 16.84 -16.67
CA ASP A 56 -1.76 16.97 -17.65
C ASP A 56 -0.36 17.03 -17.00
N GLU A 57 -0.28 16.82 -15.68
CA GLU A 57 0.99 16.87 -14.94
C GLU A 57 1.94 15.76 -15.39
N SER A 58 3.19 16.07 -15.63
CA SER A 58 4.23 15.07 -15.87
C SER A 58 4.62 14.35 -14.58
N LEU A 59 5.17 13.13 -14.69
CA LEU A 59 5.71 12.41 -13.53
C LEU A 59 6.75 13.22 -12.75
N THR A 60 7.56 14.02 -13.43
CA THR A 60 8.58 14.87 -12.79
C THR A 60 7.94 15.99 -11.97
N GLU A 61 6.87 16.62 -12.48
CA GLU A 61 6.12 17.67 -11.78
C GLU A 61 5.37 17.09 -10.59
N ALA A 62 4.76 15.91 -10.73
CA ALA A 62 4.11 15.20 -9.64
C ALA A 62 5.05 14.86 -8.50
N LEU A 63 6.26 14.37 -8.82
CA LEU A 63 7.31 14.11 -7.83
C LEU A 63 7.80 15.38 -7.16
N ASP A 64 8.05 16.47 -7.91
CA ASP A 64 8.41 17.77 -7.34
C ASP A 64 7.32 18.28 -6.39
N ARG A 65 6.07 18.24 -6.81
CA ARG A 65 4.93 18.60 -5.95
C ARG A 65 4.92 17.78 -4.67
N ALA A 66 4.96 16.47 -4.77
CA ALA A 66 4.83 15.58 -3.63
C ALA A 66 5.98 15.71 -2.63
N LEU A 67 7.23 15.92 -3.11
CA LEU A 67 8.42 15.98 -2.27
C LEU A 67 8.71 17.38 -1.71
N THR A 68 8.25 18.46 -2.38
CA THR A 68 8.69 19.82 -2.03
C THR A 68 7.56 20.79 -1.65
N ARG A 69 6.32 20.55 -2.08
CA ARG A 69 5.21 21.52 -1.94
C ARG A 69 3.90 20.92 -1.46
N GLY A 70 3.69 19.63 -1.64
CA GLY A 70 2.46 18.94 -1.26
C GLY A 70 2.35 18.71 0.25
N PRO A 71 1.21 18.18 0.71
CA PRO A 71 0.98 17.91 2.13
C PRO A 71 2.10 17.07 2.78
N PHE A 72 2.68 16.12 2.07
CA PHE A 72 3.77 15.29 2.61
C PHE A 72 5.16 15.94 2.55
N ALA A 73 5.27 17.21 2.15
CA ALA A 73 6.53 17.95 2.19
C ALA A 73 6.87 18.49 3.59
N THR A 74 5.88 18.65 4.48
CA THR A 74 6.06 19.18 5.83
C THR A 74 5.22 18.41 6.86
N ALA A 75 5.67 18.38 8.11
CA ALA A 75 4.93 17.74 9.21
C ALA A 75 3.55 18.38 9.45
N GLN A 76 3.45 19.70 9.32
CA GLN A 76 2.18 20.42 9.44
C GLN A 76 1.23 20.08 8.29
N GLY A 77 1.72 20.03 7.05
CA GLY A 77 0.92 19.63 5.89
C GLY A 77 0.40 18.20 6.00
N GLU A 78 1.26 17.27 6.45
CA GLU A 78 0.87 15.89 6.72
C GLU A 78 -0.20 15.80 7.80
N LEU A 79 -0.02 16.51 8.94
CA LEU A 79 -1.00 16.53 10.02
C LEU A 79 -2.34 17.11 9.55
N THR A 80 -2.30 18.16 8.76
CA THR A 80 -3.50 18.78 8.15
C THR A 80 -4.25 17.77 7.28
N LEU A 81 -3.55 17.08 6.39
CA LEU A 81 -4.15 16.04 5.54
C LEU A 81 -4.72 14.89 6.39
N ALA A 82 -3.95 14.41 7.38
CA ALA A 82 -4.38 13.35 8.28
C ALA A 82 -5.65 13.70 9.05
N TYR A 83 -5.75 14.94 9.52
CA TYR A 83 -6.95 15.46 10.18
C TYR A 83 -8.14 15.54 9.21
N ILE A 84 -7.96 16.10 8.03
CA ILE A 84 -9.04 16.20 7.01
C ILE A 84 -9.58 14.81 6.69
N LEU A 85 -8.71 13.85 6.40
CA LEU A 85 -9.12 12.47 6.12
C LEU A 85 -9.84 11.83 7.33
N GLY A 86 -9.32 12.02 8.54
CA GLY A 86 -9.93 11.51 9.76
C GLY A 86 -11.31 12.08 10.04
N ALA A 87 -11.47 13.40 9.88
CA ALA A 87 -12.73 14.12 10.12
C ALA A 87 -13.80 13.81 9.06
N LEU A 88 -13.39 13.59 7.81
CA LEU A 88 -14.34 13.31 6.71
C LEU A 88 -14.78 11.85 6.65
N LEU A 89 -13.86 10.92 6.90
CA LEU A 89 -14.09 9.49 6.60
C LEU A 89 -14.58 8.68 7.80
N ILE A 90 -14.25 9.10 9.03
CA ILE A 90 -14.64 8.36 10.24
C ILE A 90 -15.52 9.24 11.11
N SER A 91 -16.69 8.72 11.50
CA SER A 91 -17.62 9.47 12.35
C SER A 91 -17.13 9.59 13.79
N ALA A 92 -17.53 10.65 14.51
CA ALA A 92 -17.15 10.84 15.90
C ALA A 92 -17.51 9.64 16.81
N PRO A 93 -18.71 9.01 16.70
CA PRO A 93 -19.00 7.79 17.44
C PRO A 93 -18.08 6.61 17.10
N ALA A 94 -17.59 6.52 15.83
CA ALA A 94 -16.66 5.47 15.46
C ALA A 94 -15.25 5.74 16.03
N TRP A 95 -14.80 6.97 16.04
CA TRP A 95 -13.56 7.37 16.73
C TRP A 95 -13.63 7.05 18.22
N GLN A 96 -14.75 7.37 18.89
CA GLN A 96 -14.95 7.05 20.30
C GLN A 96 -14.86 5.52 20.53
N LEU A 97 -15.53 4.71 19.69
CA LEU A 97 -15.49 3.25 19.82
C LEU A 97 -14.07 2.69 19.64
N ILE A 98 -13.27 3.24 18.73
CA ILE A 98 -11.86 2.86 18.56
C ILE A 98 -11.07 3.21 19.81
N SER A 99 -11.24 4.45 20.33
CA SER A 99 -10.54 4.94 21.52
C SER A 99 -10.86 4.11 22.76
N ASP A 100 -12.11 3.70 22.94
CA ASP A 100 -12.58 2.86 24.05
C ASP A 100 -11.96 1.44 24.02
N CYS A 101 -11.49 1.01 22.85
CA CYS A 101 -10.85 -0.30 22.66
C CYS A 101 -9.34 -0.28 22.83
N VAL A 102 -8.73 0.89 23.05
CA VAL A 102 -7.26 1.00 23.21
C VAL A 102 -6.81 0.28 24.47
N ALA A 103 -5.92 -0.69 24.30
CA ALA A 103 -5.39 -1.52 25.37
C ALA A 103 -3.98 -2.00 25.01
N ASP A 104 -3.32 -2.71 25.93
CA ASP A 104 -2.08 -3.42 25.68
C ASP A 104 -2.34 -4.94 25.81
N PRO A 105 -2.18 -5.75 24.76
CA PRO A 105 -1.77 -5.38 23.41
C PRO A 105 -2.85 -4.59 22.66
N ARG A 106 -2.42 -3.73 21.72
CA ARG A 106 -3.32 -2.91 20.89
C ARG A 106 -4.37 -3.76 20.20
N PRO A 107 -5.56 -3.21 19.96
CA PRO A 107 -6.55 -3.85 19.12
C PRO A 107 -6.04 -3.97 17.68
N VAL A 108 -6.53 -4.96 16.97
CA VAL A 108 -6.30 -5.10 15.52
C VAL A 108 -7.53 -4.58 14.79
N LEU A 109 -7.33 -3.64 13.89
CA LEU A 109 -8.37 -3.07 13.06
C LEU A 109 -8.27 -3.59 11.63
N PHE A 110 -9.18 -4.49 11.27
CA PHE A 110 -9.37 -4.92 9.88
C PHE A 110 -10.22 -3.90 9.15
N ILE A 111 -9.68 -3.37 8.05
CA ILE A 111 -10.38 -2.40 7.20
C ILE A 111 -10.69 -3.04 5.85
N SER A 112 -11.97 -3.01 5.48
CA SER A 112 -12.46 -3.37 4.14
C SER A 112 -12.91 -2.08 3.45
N PRO A 113 -12.02 -1.40 2.71
CA PRO A 113 -12.38 -0.19 2.01
C PRO A 113 -13.32 -0.50 0.83
N SER A 114 -14.11 0.48 0.42
CA SER A 114 -14.75 0.46 -0.90
C SER A 114 -13.74 0.77 -1.99
N ALA A 115 -14.08 0.50 -3.25
CA ALA A 115 -13.23 0.82 -4.39
C ALA A 115 -12.81 2.30 -4.43
N ARG A 116 -13.70 3.22 -4.08
CA ARG A 116 -13.40 4.66 -4.01
C ARG A 116 -12.36 5.02 -2.95
N LEU A 117 -12.29 4.26 -1.86
CA LEU A 117 -11.44 4.52 -0.71
C LEU A 117 -10.19 3.61 -0.65
N ALA A 118 -9.91 2.87 -1.71
CA ALA A 118 -8.82 1.89 -1.75
C ALA A 118 -7.43 2.50 -1.52
N ARG A 119 -7.22 3.77 -1.90
CA ARG A 119 -5.92 4.47 -1.78
C ARG A 119 -5.76 5.26 -0.49
N ILE A 120 -6.74 5.23 0.43
CA ILE A 120 -6.64 5.95 1.70
C ILE A 120 -5.56 5.31 2.60
N PRO A 121 -4.58 6.09 3.09
CA PRO A 121 -3.58 5.61 4.04
C PRO A 121 -4.20 5.56 5.45
N TRP A 122 -5.00 4.55 5.72
CA TRP A 122 -5.85 4.48 6.92
C TRP A 122 -5.08 4.69 8.22
N GLY A 123 -3.89 4.13 8.33
CA GLY A 123 -3.06 4.31 9.52
C GLY A 123 -2.69 5.77 9.82
N LEU A 124 -2.68 6.62 8.78
CA LEU A 124 -2.31 8.03 8.89
C LEU A 124 -3.42 8.91 9.46
N LEU A 125 -4.70 8.50 9.38
CA LEU A 125 -5.84 9.32 9.76
C LEU A 125 -5.71 9.83 11.21
N ALA A 126 -5.83 11.16 11.42
CA ALA A 126 -5.76 11.73 12.75
C ALA A 126 -7.13 11.81 13.43
N VAL A 127 -7.15 11.59 14.73
CA VAL A 127 -8.34 11.77 15.58
C VAL A 127 -8.69 13.25 15.65
N PRO A 128 -9.88 13.67 15.20
CA PRO A 128 -10.32 15.06 15.33
C PRO A 128 -10.80 15.35 16.76
N LEU A 129 -10.39 16.48 17.32
CA LEU A 129 -11.02 17.08 18.51
C LEU A 129 -12.32 17.77 18.12
N THR A 130 -12.27 18.49 16.99
CA THR A 130 -13.42 19.13 16.38
C THR A 130 -13.51 18.71 14.92
N GLY A 131 -14.72 18.48 14.43
CA GLY A 131 -14.98 18.19 13.03
C GLY A 131 -15.20 19.45 12.18
N PRO A 132 -15.48 19.31 10.88
CA PRO A 132 -15.97 20.41 10.06
C PRO A 132 -17.26 20.97 10.65
N ASP A 133 -17.55 22.23 10.33
CA ASP A 133 -18.79 22.88 10.77
C ASP A 133 -20.01 22.00 10.41
N PRO A 134 -20.84 21.64 11.40
CA PRO A 134 -22.03 20.80 11.16
C PRO A 134 -22.96 21.38 10.08
N GLU A 135 -23.11 22.72 10.01
CA GLU A 135 -23.95 23.36 9.00
C GLU A 135 -23.36 23.22 7.61
N GLU A 136 -22.04 23.39 7.44
CA GLU A 136 -21.36 23.16 6.17
C GLU A 136 -21.43 21.70 5.72
N LEU A 137 -21.26 20.76 6.66
CA LEU A 137 -21.37 19.34 6.37
C LEU A 137 -22.80 18.95 5.98
N ILE A 138 -23.82 19.51 6.63
CA ILE A 138 -25.22 19.34 6.27
C ILE A 138 -25.50 19.92 4.88
N ALA A 139 -24.99 21.13 4.59
CA ALA A 139 -25.13 21.77 3.29
C ALA A 139 -24.47 20.93 2.17
N ALA A 140 -23.26 20.41 2.42
CA ALA A 140 -22.57 19.52 1.50
C ALA A 140 -23.35 18.22 1.25
N ARG A 141 -23.95 17.63 2.29
CA ARG A 141 -24.83 16.44 2.19
C ARG A 141 -26.10 16.73 1.40
N LYS A 142 -26.75 17.86 1.64
CA LYS A 142 -27.93 18.29 0.87
C LYS A 142 -27.60 18.50 -0.61
N ALA A 143 -26.47 19.15 -0.90
CA ALA A 143 -25.99 19.33 -2.26
C ALA A 143 -25.72 17.98 -2.96
N ALA A 144 -25.19 16.99 -2.24
CA ALA A 144 -24.96 15.64 -2.75
C ALA A 144 -26.24 14.95 -3.24
N VAL A 145 -27.37 15.15 -2.54
CA VAL A 145 -28.67 14.54 -2.90
C VAL A 145 -29.30 15.22 -4.13
N THR A 146 -29.03 16.52 -4.32
CA THR A 146 -29.67 17.33 -5.39
C THR A 146 -28.82 17.44 -6.64
N PHE A 147 -27.52 17.15 -6.57
CA PHE A 147 -26.56 17.40 -7.64
C PHE A 147 -26.18 16.13 -8.40
N LYS A 148 -26.46 16.10 -9.70
CA LYS A 148 -26.01 15.04 -10.63
C LYS A 148 -24.61 15.35 -11.18
N GLY A 149 -23.66 15.67 -10.34
CA GLY A 149 -22.33 16.08 -10.78
C GLY A 149 -21.21 15.50 -9.89
N THR A 150 -19.99 15.52 -10.40
CA THR A 150 -18.77 14.98 -9.76
C THR A 150 -18.00 16.03 -8.95
N ASN A 151 -18.64 17.07 -8.46
CA ASN A 151 -17.97 18.14 -7.72
C ASN A 151 -17.76 17.76 -6.26
N ALA A 152 -16.51 17.88 -5.80
CA ALA A 152 -16.15 17.74 -4.39
C ALA A 152 -16.86 18.80 -3.52
N ALA A 153 -17.14 18.45 -2.27
CA ALA A 153 -17.69 19.39 -1.31
C ALA A 153 -16.69 20.51 -1.05
N ARG A 154 -17.20 21.75 -0.97
CA ARG A 154 -16.41 22.89 -0.50
C ARG A 154 -16.61 23.03 0.98
N ILE A 155 -15.68 22.50 1.76
CA ILE A 155 -15.67 22.63 3.20
C ILE A 155 -14.63 23.69 3.56
N ARG A 156 -15.05 24.70 4.37
CA ARG A 156 -14.11 25.70 4.87
C ARG A 156 -13.39 25.12 6.07
N TRP A 157 -12.09 24.91 5.90
CA TRP A 157 -11.23 24.48 6.99
C TRP A 157 -10.65 25.71 7.68
N GLN A 158 -10.95 25.89 8.97
CA GLN A 158 -10.27 26.88 9.80
C GLN A 158 -9.04 26.18 10.43
N LEU A 159 -7.98 26.09 9.63
CA LEU A 159 -6.76 25.34 9.96
C LEU A 159 -5.54 26.25 10.17
N ASP A 160 -5.74 27.52 10.51
CA ASP A 160 -4.66 28.47 10.81
C ASP A 160 -3.83 27.99 12.02
N ASP A 161 -4.46 27.24 12.92
CA ASP A 161 -3.82 26.55 14.02
C ASP A 161 -4.36 25.11 14.10
N ILE A 162 -3.63 24.17 13.49
CA ILE A 162 -4.01 22.76 13.40
C ILE A 162 -4.11 22.10 14.79
N ASP A 163 -3.36 22.58 15.77
CA ASP A 163 -3.35 22.02 17.13
C ASP A 163 -4.65 22.30 17.89
N THR A 164 -5.48 23.23 17.42
CA THR A 164 -6.81 23.47 17.98
C THR A 164 -7.86 22.45 17.59
N VAL A 165 -7.63 21.71 16.50
CA VAL A 165 -8.59 20.76 15.91
C VAL A 165 -8.19 19.31 16.03
N THR A 166 -6.94 19.02 16.38
CA THR A 166 -6.44 17.67 16.63
C THR A 166 -5.19 17.69 17.52
N GLU A 167 -5.07 16.70 18.42
CA GLU A 167 -3.83 16.45 19.18
C GLU A 167 -2.79 15.68 18.35
N GLY A 168 -3.09 15.41 17.09
CA GLY A 168 -2.18 14.70 16.20
C GLY A 168 -2.11 13.18 16.40
N LEU A 169 -2.97 12.58 17.22
CA LEU A 169 -3.03 11.14 17.43
C LEU A 169 -3.53 10.44 16.16
N ARG A 170 -2.76 9.46 15.64
CA ARG A 170 -3.08 8.74 14.41
C ARG A 170 -3.76 7.41 14.70
N LEU A 171 -4.57 6.93 13.75
CA LEU A 171 -5.24 5.62 13.84
C LEU A 171 -4.25 4.48 14.11
N MET A 172 -3.07 4.50 13.48
CA MET A 172 -2.02 3.49 13.73
C MET A 172 -1.44 3.53 15.15
N GLU A 173 -1.64 4.60 15.91
CA GLU A 173 -1.23 4.67 17.32
C GLU A 173 -2.27 4.02 18.23
N LEU A 174 -3.54 3.97 17.80
CA LEU A 174 -4.65 3.35 18.53
C LEU A 174 -4.77 1.87 18.25
N ALA A 175 -4.53 1.43 17.01
CA ALA A 175 -4.72 0.05 16.56
C ALA A 175 -3.62 -0.38 15.58
N ASP A 176 -3.39 -1.70 15.50
CA ASP A 176 -2.63 -2.28 14.39
C ASP A 176 -3.57 -2.42 13.19
N VAL A 177 -3.25 -1.71 12.10
CA VAL A 177 -4.11 -1.59 10.90
C VAL A 177 -3.77 -2.68 9.90
N VAL A 178 -4.81 -3.36 9.41
CA VAL A 178 -4.74 -4.43 8.40
C VAL A 178 -5.85 -4.22 7.39
N LEU A 179 -5.57 -4.37 6.11
CA LEU A 179 -6.61 -4.41 5.10
C LEU A 179 -7.18 -5.83 4.97
N ALA A 180 -8.49 -5.94 4.98
CA ALA A 180 -9.17 -7.20 4.74
C ALA A 180 -9.19 -7.49 3.24
N VAL A 181 -8.83 -8.70 2.87
CA VAL A 181 -9.07 -9.20 1.52
C VAL A 181 -10.59 -9.33 1.29
N PRO A 182 -11.12 -8.92 0.11
CA PRO A 182 -12.54 -9.06 -0.18
C PRO A 182 -13.06 -10.49 0.04
N PRO A 183 -14.27 -10.66 0.59
CA PRO A 183 -14.79 -11.97 0.95
C PRO A 183 -14.84 -12.98 -0.22
N ASN A 184 -15.17 -12.54 -1.43
CA ASN A 184 -15.18 -13.38 -2.62
C ASN A 184 -13.79 -13.93 -2.98
N ILE A 185 -12.72 -13.20 -2.70
CA ILE A 185 -11.32 -13.64 -2.89
C ILE A 185 -10.88 -14.50 -1.69
N ALA A 186 -11.17 -14.04 -0.47
CA ALA A 186 -10.76 -14.75 0.75
C ALA A 186 -11.36 -16.15 0.87
N HIS A 187 -12.60 -16.33 0.37
CA HIS A 187 -13.32 -17.60 0.38
C HIS A 187 -13.28 -18.36 -0.95
N ALA A 188 -12.58 -17.85 -1.96
CA ALA A 188 -12.41 -18.58 -3.22
C ALA A 188 -11.68 -19.91 -2.99
N PRO A 189 -11.99 -20.96 -3.79
CA PRO A 189 -11.26 -22.22 -3.74
C PRO A 189 -9.77 -21.99 -3.99
N ARG A 190 -8.93 -22.34 -3.02
CA ARG A 190 -7.47 -22.22 -3.08
C ARG A 190 -6.82 -23.19 -2.09
N ILE A 191 -5.55 -23.45 -2.27
CA ILE A 191 -4.75 -24.25 -1.33
C ILE A 191 -3.91 -23.26 -0.50
N PRO A 192 -4.38 -22.84 0.68
CA PRO A 192 -3.62 -21.93 1.54
C PRO A 192 -2.39 -22.65 2.08
N VAL A 193 -1.29 -21.94 2.13
CA VAL A 193 -0.04 -22.44 2.75
C VAL A 193 0.22 -21.60 3.99
N GLN A 194 0.28 -22.27 5.15
CA GLN A 194 0.49 -21.57 6.41
C GLN A 194 1.95 -21.15 6.58
N TRP A 195 2.18 -19.93 7.05
CA TRP A 195 3.50 -19.40 7.33
C TRP A 195 4.35 -20.32 8.23
N ARG A 196 3.75 -20.85 9.31
CA ARG A 196 4.45 -21.72 10.26
C ARG A 196 5.03 -22.98 9.63
N GLU A 197 4.41 -23.49 8.58
CA GLU A 197 4.87 -24.69 7.86
C GLU A 197 6.02 -24.39 6.89
N ARG A 198 6.13 -23.13 6.45
CA ARG A 198 7.07 -22.72 5.40
C ARG A 198 8.16 -21.77 5.89
N ARG A 199 8.12 -21.29 7.13
CA ARG A 199 9.05 -20.25 7.64
C ARG A 199 10.53 -20.61 7.53
N SER A 200 10.89 -21.90 7.53
CA SER A 200 12.27 -22.38 7.37
C SER A 200 12.70 -22.55 5.92
N ALA A 201 11.78 -22.52 4.96
CA ALA A 201 12.09 -22.59 3.54
C ALA A 201 12.84 -21.33 3.05
N PRO A 202 13.55 -21.40 1.91
CA PRO A 202 14.24 -20.24 1.35
C PRO A 202 13.30 -19.05 1.10
N ALA A 203 13.83 -17.82 1.21
CA ALA A 203 13.13 -16.63 0.77
C ALA A 203 13.35 -16.42 -0.73
N LEU A 204 12.30 -16.11 -1.48
CA LEU A 204 12.41 -15.73 -2.89
C LEU A 204 12.53 -14.21 -3.01
N LEU A 205 13.64 -13.75 -3.59
CA LEU A 205 13.98 -12.34 -3.73
C LEU A 205 14.03 -11.96 -5.22
N VAL A 206 13.12 -11.09 -5.64
CA VAL A 206 13.08 -10.50 -6.99
C VAL A 206 13.34 -9.01 -6.86
N VAL A 207 14.61 -8.61 -7.02
CA VAL A 207 15.05 -7.27 -6.64
C VAL A 207 15.42 -6.46 -7.88
N ASP A 208 14.57 -5.49 -8.22
CA ASP A 208 14.75 -4.53 -9.31
C ASP A 208 15.14 -5.23 -10.64
N PRO A 209 14.32 -6.18 -11.16
CA PRO A 209 14.65 -6.93 -12.37
C PRO A 209 14.83 -5.98 -13.56
N ARG A 210 15.73 -6.33 -14.48
CA ARG A 210 16.03 -5.49 -15.65
C ARG A 210 14.97 -5.68 -16.73
N VAL A 211 14.10 -4.69 -16.89
CA VAL A 211 13.09 -4.68 -17.96
C VAL A 211 13.77 -4.54 -19.32
N PRO A 212 13.51 -5.45 -20.31
CA PRO A 212 14.13 -5.42 -21.62
C PRO A 212 13.87 -4.12 -22.39
N GLY A 213 14.91 -3.62 -23.05
CA GLY A 213 14.83 -2.37 -23.84
C GLY A 213 14.82 -1.08 -23.02
N GLN A 214 14.82 -1.16 -21.67
CA GLN A 214 14.78 0.01 -20.81
C GLN A 214 16.17 0.43 -20.34
N ARG A 215 16.45 1.74 -20.44
CA ARG A 215 17.64 2.35 -19.85
C ARG A 215 17.44 2.57 -18.34
N PRO A 216 18.52 2.68 -17.55
CA PRO A 216 18.39 2.88 -16.09
C PRO A 216 17.59 4.13 -15.68
N ASP A 217 17.58 5.15 -16.53
CA ASP A 217 16.92 6.45 -16.33
C ASP A 217 15.52 6.56 -16.98
N SER A 218 15.06 5.48 -17.64
CA SER A 218 13.73 5.45 -18.26
C SER A 218 12.63 5.15 -17.22
N PRO A 219 11.33 5.37 -17.52
CA PRO A 219 10.22 5.13 -16.60
C PRO A 219 10.18 3.71 -16.00
N LEU A 220 10.58 2.68 -16.76
CA LEU A 220 10.75 1.31 -16.29
C LEU A 220 12.23 0.94 -16.07
N GLY A 221 13.05 1.93 -15.72
CA GLY A 221 14.48 1.77 -15.46
C GLY A 221 14.76 1.12 -14.11
N SER A 222 15.75 1.65 -13.37
CA SER A 222 16.07 1.12 -12.04
C SER A 222 15.29 1.84 -10.94
N VAL A 223 14.64 1.09 -10.06
CA VAL A 223 13.97 1.65 -8.85
C VAL A 223 14.96 1.91 -7.71
N LEU A 224 16.01 1.08 -7.59
CA LEU A 224 16.99 1.12 -6.50
C LEU A 224 18.32 1.78 -6.88
N GLY A 225 18.44 2.23 -8.14
CA GLY A 225 19.68 2.80 -8.65
C GLY A 225 20.74 1.74 -9.00
N ARG A 226 22.01 2.17 -9.09
CA ARG A 226 23.11 1.28 -9.47
C ARG A 226 23.44 0.30 -8.34
N PRO A 227 23.43 -1.03 -8.58
CA PRO A 227 23.86 -2.01 -7.59
C PRO A 227 25.29 -1.75 -7.12
N SER A 228 25.53 -1.87 -5.81
CA SER A 228 26.85 -1.77 -5.20
C SER A 228 26.88 -2.57 -3.90
N SER A 229 28.00 -3.25 -3.63
CA SER A 229 28.22 -3.98 -2.38
C SER A 229 28.20 -3.08 -1.12
N GLN A 230 28.36 -1.77 -1.30
CA GLN A 230 28.42 -0.80 -0.20
C GLN A 230 27.04 -0.26 0.22
N THR A 231 25.96 -0.61 -0.48
CA THR A 231 24.60 -0.13 -0.14
C THR A 231 24.07 -0.81 1.12
N ALA A 232 23.13 -0.14 1.81
CA ALA A 232 22.43 -0.74 2.96
C ALA A 232 21.69 -2.03 2.58
N LEU A 233 21.09 -2.04 1.38
CA LEU A 233 20.42 -3.24 0.85
C LEU A 233 21.37 -4.41 0.63
N SER A 234 22.53 -4.17 0.01
CA SER A 234 23.51 -5.24 -0.23
C SER A 234 24.07 -5.80 1.08
N ARG A 235 24.23 -4.96 2.10
CA ARG A 235 24.62 -5.43 3.44
C ARG A 235 23.52 -6.27 4.08
N HIS A 236 22.27 -5.78 4.04
CA HIS A 236 21.11 -6.49 4.58
C HIS A 236 20.94 -7.89 3.93
N PHE A 237 20.96 -7.95 2.59
CA PHE A 237 20.85 -9.23 1.90
C PHE A 237 22.10 -10.11 2.08
N GLY A 238 23.29 -9.52 2.24
CA GLY A 238 24.49 -10.28 2.60
C GLY A 238 24.37 -10.96 3.96
N GLU A 239 23.82 -10.26 4.95
CA GLU A 239 23.52 -10.84 6.26
C GLU A 239 22.43 -11.95 6.16
N LEU A 240 21.43 -11.77 5.29
CA LEU A 240 20.41 -12.78 5.05
C LEU A 240 21.01 -14.03 4.41
N LEU A 241 21.83 -13.90 3.37
CA LEU A 241 22.55 -15.00 2.71
C LEU A 241 23.42 -15.80 3.68
N ALA A 242 24.07 -15.12 4.65
CA ALA A 242 24.88 -15.77 5.66
C ALA A 242 24.06 -16.59 6.69
N ARG A 243 22.80 -16.23 6.89
CA ARG A 243 21.91 -16.86 7.90
C ARG A 243 21.06 -17.99 7.37
N ARG A 244 20.62 -17.91 6.11
CA ARG A 244 19.65 -18.86 5.54
C ARG A 244 19.73 -18.90 4.01
N PRO A 245 19.33 -20.02 3.39
CA PRO A 245 19.24 -20.08 1.93
C PRO A 245 18.18 -19.10 1.38
N VAL A 246 18.47 -18.53 0.22
CA VAL A 246 17.58 -17.70 -0.56
C VAL A 246 17.43 -18.24 -1.97
N LEU A 247 16.42 -17.78 -2.68
CA LEU A 247 16.20 -17.98 -4.10
C LEU A 247 16.19 -16.61 -4.80
N PRO A 248 16.90 -16.46 -5.92
CA PRO A 248 17.81 -17.45 -6.52
C PRO A 248 19.04 -17.66 -5.63
N GLN A 249 19.69 -18.82 -5.78
CA GLN A 249 21.00 -19.04 -5.15
C GLN A 249 22.03 -18.10 -5.80
N VAL A 250 22.74 -17.34 -4.99
CA VAL A 250 23.79 -16.41 -5.40
C VAL A 250 24.94 -16.45 -4.41
N ASP A 251 26.16 -16.14 -4.88
CA ASP A 251 27.37 -16.08 -4.03
C ASP A 251 27.50 -14.73 -3.32
N ALA A 252 27.00 -13.65 -3.94
CA ALA A 252 27.05 -12.32 -3.36
C ALA A 252 25.71 -11.59 -3.50
N ALA A 253 25.32 -10.78 -2.50
CA ALA A 253 24.07 -10.05 -2.47
C ALA A 253 23.85 -9.13 -3.69
N VAL A 254 24.93 -8.60 -4.27
CA VAL A 254 24.86 -7.73 -5.45
C VAL A 254 24.27 -8.44 -6.69
N GLU A 255 24.37 -9.77 -6.76
CA GLU A 255 23.86 -10.60 -7.86
C GLU A 255 22.32 -10.75 -7.84
N LEU A 256 21.68 -10.39 -6.72
CA LEU A 256 20.21 -10.36 -6.62
C LEU A 256 19.62 -9.21 -7.45
N PHE A 257 20.38 -8.14 -7.69
CA PHE A 257 19.86 -6.91 -8.30
C PHE A 257 20.00 -6.93 -9.82
N ARG A 258 19.05 -6.28 -10.49
CA ARG A 258 19.09 -6.01 -11.95
C ARG A 258 19.29 -7.27 -12.79
N ARG A 259 18.77 -8.40 -12.35
CA ARG A 259 18.85 -9.67 -13.08
C ARG A 259 18.15 -9.56 -14.44
N THR A 260 18.77 -10.15 -15.45
CA THR A 260 18.26 -10.20 -16.83
C THR A 260 17.55 -11.51 -17.15
N ASP A 261 17.69 -12.51 -16.28
CA ASP A 261 17.06 -13.83 -16.36
C ASP A 261 15.77 -13.92 -15.51
N ALA A 262 15.43 -12.89 -14.73
CA ALA A 262 14.24 -12.85 -13.89
C ALA A 262 12.97 -12.62 -14.72
N ASP A 263 12.66 -13.57 -15.61
CA ASP A 263 11.44 -13.62 -16.42
C ASP A 263 10.33 -14.45 -15.75
N ARG A 264 9.21 -14.63 -16.45
CA ARG A 264 8.06 -15.39 -15.94
C ARG A 264 8.34 -16.87 -15.74
N THR A 265 9.15 -17.48 -16.61
CA THR A 265 9.53 -18.90 -16.52
C THR A 265 10.45 -19.13 -15.33
N TRP A 266 11.43 -18.26 -15.16
CA TRP A 266 12.30 -18.26 -14.00
C TRP A 266 11.50 -18.09 -12.69
N LEU A 267 10.56 -17.13 -12.65
CA LEU A 267 9.70 -16.91 -11.48
C LEU A 267 8.87 -18.16 -11.16
N ALA A 268 8.24 -18.76 -12.16
CA ALA A 268 7.45 -20.00 -11.99
C ALA A 268 8.31 -21.13 -11.42
N THR A 269 9.49 -21.37 -11.98
CA THR A 269 10.42 -22.41 -11.51
C THR A 269 10.83 -22.20 -10.04
N LEU A 270 11.07 -20.94 -9.62
CA LEU A 270 11.45 -20.67 -8.24
C LEU A 270 10.27 -20.76 -7.27
N LEU A 271 9.05 -20.45 -7.70
CA LEU A 271 7.83 -20.65 -6.89
C LEU A 271 7.56 -22.14 -6.64
N GLU A 272 7.87 -23.03 -7.61
CA GLU A 272 7.77 -24.49 -7.44
C GLU A 272 8.72 -25.02 -6.35
N CYS A 273 9.82 -24.31 -6.04
CA CYS A 273 10.69 -24.61 -4.91
C CYS A 273 10.04 -24.35 -3.54
N ALA A 274 8.79 -23.94 -3.53
CA ALA A 274 7.98 -23.70 -2.33
C ALA A 274 8.63 -22.75 -1.31
N PRO A 275 8.97 -21.52 -1.71
CA PRO A 275 9.62 -20.55 -0.83
C PRO A 275 8.75 -20.17 0.37
N SER A 276 9.40 -19.66 1.42
CA SER A 276 8.71 -19.18 2.63
C SER A 276 7.98 -17.86 2.38
N ARG A 277 8.61 -16.97 1.63
CA ARG A 277 8.07 -15.65 1.26
C ARG A 277 8.60 -15.22 -0.10
N LEU A 278 7.89 -14.28 -0.72
CA LEU A 278 8.33 -13.55 -1.91
C LEU A 278 8.50 -12.07 -1.55
N LEU A 279 9.67 -11.51 -1.81
CA LEU A 279 9.90 -10.08 -1.86
C LEU A 279 10.11 -9.67 -3.32
N PHE A 280 9.17 -8.93 -3.87
CA PHE A 280 9.30 -8.26 -5.17
C PHE A 280 9.54 -6.77 -4.96
N VAL A 281 10.63 -6.27 -5.49
CA VAL A 281 10.96 -4.83 -5.56
C VAL A 281 11.16 -4.49 -7.02
N GLY A 282 10.33 -3.61 -7.58
CA GLY A 282 10.43 -3.32 -9.02
C GLY A 282 9.30 -2.43 -9.51
N HIS A 283 8.96 -2.58 -10.76
CA HIS A 283 7.86 -1.85 -11.38
C HIS A 283 6.59 -2.71 -11.43
N ALA A 284 5.46 -2.08 -11.14
CA ALA A 284 4.13 -2.58 -11.46
C ALA A 284 3.35 -1.49 -12.19
N SER A 285 2.38 -1.88 -12.98
CA SER A 285 1.37 -0.99 -13.53
C SER A 285 -0.01 -1.40 -13.03
N ALA A 286 -0.78 -0.40 -12.57
CA ALA A 286 -2.20 -0.61 -12.29
C ALA A 286 -2.96 -0.92 -13.58
N ALA A 287 -4.10 -1.56 -13.46
CA ALA A 287 -5.01 -1.75 -14.57
C ALA A 287 -5.46 -0.39 -15.14
N ASP A 288 -5.60 -0.30 -16.45
CA ASP A 288 -6.08 0.91 -17.12
C ASP A 288 -7.51 1.23 -16.68
N ARG A 289 -7.70 2.41 -16.10
CA ARG A 289 -9.02 2.92 -15.66
C ARG A 289 -10.05 2.96 -16.79
N ALA A 290 -9.62 3.14 -18.04
CA ALA A 290 -10.52 3.23 -19.19
C ALA A 290 -11.19 1.89 -19.53
N HIS A 291 -10.61 0.76 -19.12
CA HIS A 291 -11.09 -0.59 -19.46
C HIS A 291 -11.61 -1.39 -18.26
N GLY A 292 -11.46 -0.92 -17.02
CA GLY A 292 -12.16 -1.45 -15.84
C GLY A 292 -11.75 -2.85 -15.35
N TYR A 293 -10.67 -3.44 -15.87
CA TYR A 293 -10.29 -4.82 -15.54
C TYR A 293 -9.06 -4.86 -14.63
N ALA A 294 -9.25 -5.11 -13.34
CA ALA A 294 -8.17 -5.19 -12.36
C ALA A 294 -7.20 -6.37 -12.60
N ASP A 295 -7.63 -7.42 -13.31
CA ASP A 295 -6.80 -8.54 -13.76
C ASP A 295 -5.71 -8.16 -14.77
N ARG A 296 -5.75 -6.93 -15.30
CA ARG A 296 -4.71 -6.32 -16.15
C ARG A 296 -3.61 -5.61 -15.37
N ALA A 297 -3.70 -5.51 -14.06
CA ALA A 297 -2.56 -5.08 -13.25
C ALA A 297 -1.36 -6.00 -13.51
N ALA A 298 -0.16 -5.43 -13.62
CA ALA A 298 0.99 -6.17 -14.12
C ALA A 298 2.26 -5.94 -13.30
N LEU A 299 3.08 -6.99 -13.21
CA LEU A 299 4.48 -6.89 -12.79
C LEU A 299 5.40 -6.78 -14.02
N HIS A 300 6.42 -5.94 -13.92
CA HIS A 300 7.43 -5.78 -14.96
C HIS A 300 8.69 -6.58 -14.59
N LEU A 301 8.83 -7.74 -15.22
CA LEU A 301 9.98 -8.64 -15.08
C LEU A 301 10.94 -8.49 -16.27
N ALA A 302 11.94 -9.36 -16.35
CA ALA A 302 12.88 -9.41 -17.48
C ALA A 302 12.28 -10.13 -18.74
N CYS A 303 10.95 -10.13 -18.90
CA CYS A 303 10.26 -10.77 -20.01
C CYS A 303 10.48 -9.96 -21.30
N THR A 304 10.97 -10.61 -22.35
CA THR A 304 11.06 -10.00 -23.68
C THR A 304 9.69 -9.88 -24.34
N ALA A 305 9.57 -9.12 -25.42
CA ALA A 305 8.34 -9.00 -26.21
C ALA A 305 7.84 -10.37 -26.78
N ALA A 306 8.77 -11.31 -27.01
CA ALA A 306 8.46 -12.65 -27.50
C ALA A 306 7.99 -13.62 -26.41
N ALA A 307 8.07 -13.25 -25.13
CA ALA A 307 7.57 -14.09 -24.04
C ALA A 307 6.06 -14.35 -24.21
N GLU A 308 5.59 -15.52 -23.81
CA GLU A 308 4.15 -15.83 -23.77
C GLU A 308 3.43 -15.01 -22.70
N GLY A 309 2.13 -14.73 -22.88
CA GLY A 309 1.30 -14.02 -21.90
C GLY A 309 0.18 -13.22 -22.55
N ALA A 310 -0.83 -12.88 -21.75
CA ALA A 310 -2.03 -12.18 -22.19
C ALA A 310 -1.82 -10.68 -22.48
N ALA A 311 -0.76 -10.07 -21.92
CA ALA A 311 -0.44 -8.68 -22.18
C ALA A 311 0.06 -8.44 -23.60
N GLU A 312 -0.30 -7.31 -24.20
CA GLU A 312 0.39 -6.83 -25.39
C GLU A 312 1.82 -6.39 -25.05
N PRO A 313 2.80 -6.63 -25.94
CA PRO A 313 4.15 -6.15 -25.73
C PRO A 313 4.21 -4.60 -25.75
N VAL A 314 5.01 -4.04 -24.84
CA VAL A 314 5.32 -2.62 -24.81
C VAL A 314 6.79 -2.43 -25.20
N GLY A 315 7.04 -2.08 -26.45
CA GLY A 315 8.41 -2.07 -27.01
C GLY A 315 9.04 -3.46 -26.99
N ASN A 316 10.17 -3.61 -26.34
CA ASN A 316 10.90 -4.90 -26.24
C ASN A 316 10.50 -5.75 -25.03
N HIS A 317 9.44 -5.40 -24.33
CA HIS A 317 9.03 -5.99 -23.07
C HIS A 317 7.56 -6.43 -23.10
N ARG A 318 7.25 -7.57 -22.46
CA ARG A 318 5.87 -8.01 -22.20
C ARG A 318 5.62 -8.08 -20.70
N PRO A 319 4.66 -7.28 -20.16
CA PRO A 319 4.28 -7.34 -18.75
C PRO A 319 3.71 -8.71 -18.35
N LEU A 320 3.86 -9.08 -17.08
CA LEU A 320 3.23 -10.25 -16.47
C LEU A 320 1.95 -9.82 -15.77
N LEU A 321 0.79 -10.12 -16.34
CA LEU A 321 -0.51 -9.73 -15.80
C LEU A 321 -0.89 -10.54 -14.56
N ALA A 322 -1.76 -9.98 -13.73
CA ALA A 322 -2.44 -10.70 -12.65
C ALA A 322 -3.22 -11.90 -13.18
N SER A 323 -3.87 -11.76 -14.34
CA SER A 323 -4.54 -12.88 -15.05
C SER A 323 -3.58 -13.99 -15.46
N ASP A 324 -2.35 -13.67 -15.88
CA ASP A 324 -1.34 -14.70 -16.22
C ASP A 324 -0.95 -15.52 -14.98
N LEU A 325 -0.78 -14.86 -13.81
CA LEU A 325 -0.47 -15.52 -12.53
C LEU A 325 -1.58 -16.50 -12.13
N MET A 326 -2.83 -16.06 -12.23
CA MET A 326 -4.01 -16.86 -11.88
C MET A 326 -4.19 -18.02 -12.86
N ALA A 327 -4.06 -17.78 -14.17
CA ALA A 327 -4.22 -18.82 -15.21
C ALA A 327 -3.14 -19.91 -15.11
N ALA A 328 -1.92 -19.54 -14.74
CA ALA A 328 -0.84 -20.49 -14.50
C ALA A 328 -0.94 -21.21 -13.15
N ALA A 329 -1.88 -20.78 -12.26
CA ALA A 329 -2.05 -21.32 -10.92
C ALA A 329 -0.73 -21.45 -10.14
N LEU A 330 0.16 -20.46 -10.28
CA LEU A 330 1.49 -20.49 -9.66
C LEU A 330 1.36 -20.59 -8.13
N PRO A 331 2.11 -21.49 -7.46
CA PRO A 331 1.99 -21.65 -6.00
C PRO A 331 2.64 -20.48 -5.27
N ALA A 332 1.88 -19.43 -4.99
CA ALA A 332 2.40 -18.28 -4.24
C ALA A 332 2.75 -18.67 -2.80
N PRO A 333 3.85 -18.15 -2.24
CA PRO A 333 4.21 -18.41 -0.85
C PRO A 333 3.21 -17.77 0.12
N PRO A 334 3.17 -18.20 1.40
CA PRO A 334 2.23 -17.69 2.38
C PRO A 334 2.32 -16.17 2.60
N ARG A 335 3.51 -15.59 2.43
CA ARG A 335 3.75 -14.16 2.57
C ARG A 335 4.36 -13.57 1.30
N VAL A 336 3.76 -12.51 0.80
CA VAL A 336 4.21 -11.78 -0.39
C VAL A 336 4.35 -10.30 -0.08
N ALA A 337 5.46 -9.70 -0.49
CA ALA A 337 5.66 -8.27 -0.48
C ALA A 337 5.84 -7.78 -1.92
N LEU A 338 4.97 -6.84 -2.34
CA LEU A 338 4.98 -6.20 -3.66
C LEU A 338 5.32 -4.72 -3.49
N LEU A 339 6.61 -4.40 -3.47
CA LEU A 339 7.10 -3.02 -3.38
C LEU A 339 7.26 -2.44 -4.78
N ALA A 340 6.13 -2.01 -5.34
CA ALA A 340 6.05 -1.53 -6.72
C ALA A 340 4.94 -0.48 -6.85
N CYS A 341 4.97 0.32 -7.91
CA CYS A 341 4.02 1.41 -8.12
C CYS A 341 2.57 0.92 -8.00
N GLY A 342 1.86 1.39 -6.97
CA GLY A 342 0.42 1.16 -6.82
C GLY A 342 -0.03 -0.31 -6.74
N SER A 343 0.84 -1.23 -6.30
CA SER A 343 0.55 -2.67 -6.27
C SER A 343 -0.64 -3.07 -5.38
N GLY A 344 -0.99 -2.23 -4.39
CA GLY A 344 -2.17 -2.39 -3.54
C GLY A 344 -3.38 -1.57 -3.97
N GLY A 345 -3.26 -0.79 -5.05
CA GLY A 345 -4.31 0.08 -5.56
C GLY A 345 -5.39 -0.61 -6.41
N ASP A 346 -5.29 -1.91 -6.59
CA ASP A 346 -6.16 -2.71 -7.45
C ASP A 346 -7.65 -2.75 -7.00
N TYR A 347 -7.91 -2.34 -5.76
CA TYR A 347 -9.27 -2.23 -5.22
C TYR A 347 -10.08 -1.05 -5.77
N GLN A 348 -9.53 -0.25 -6.69
CA GLN A 348 -10.27 0.86 -7.32
C GLN A 348 -11.36 0.39 -8.29
N PHE A 349 -11.41 -0.91 -8.59
CA PHE A 349 -12.38 -1.53 -9.46
C PHE A 349 -13.36 -2.38 -8.66
N ASP A 350 -14.62 -2.44 -9.08
CA ASP A 350 -15.64 -3.30 -8.46
C ASP A 350 -15.28 -4.79 -8.52
N GLU A 351 -14.37 -5.17 -9.42
CA GLU A 351 -13.80 -6.49 -9.51
C GLU A 351 -12.55 -6.57 -8.61
N ALA A 352 -12.63 -7.35 -7.55
CA ALA A 352 -11.54 -7.57 -6.59
C ALA A 352 -10.40 -8.43 -7.17
N THR A 353 -10.04 -8.19 -8.44
CA THR A 353 -8.96 -8.85 -9.15
C THR A 353 -7.85 -7.86 -9.43
N GLY A 354 -6.66 -8.18 -8.96
CA GLY A 354 -5.45 -7.39 -9.11
C GLY A 354 -4.28 -8.18 -8.59
N LEU A 355 -3.11 -7.59 -8.49
CA LEU A 355 -1.90 -8.29 -8.05
C LEU A 355 -2.06 -8.90 -6.65
N VAL A 356 -2.69 -8.17 -5.71
CA VAL A 356 -2.95 -8.70 -4.35
C VAL A 356 -3.92 -9.88 -4.40
N ALA A 357 -5.03 -9.72 -5.13
CA ALA A 357 -6.01 -10.80 -5.29
C ALA A 357 -5.40 -12.01 -5.98
N ALA A 358 -4.61 -11.80 -7.04
CA ALA A 358 -3.90 -12.89 -7.72
C ALA A 358 -2.99 -13.67 -6.75
N MET A 359 -2.20 -12.98 -5.93
CA MET A 359 -1.34 -13.64 -4.94
C MET A 359 -2.16 -14.43 -3.91
N VAL A 360 -3.29 -13.88 -3.44
CA VAL A 360 -4.17 -14.58 -2.50
C VAL A 360 -4.81 -15.80 -3.15
N LEU A 361 -5.33 -15.69 -4.37
CA LEU A 361 -5.92 -16.81 -5.11
C LEU A 361 -4.89 -17.90 -5.42
N CYS A 362 -3.62 -17.54 -5.61
CA CYS A 362 -2.50 -18.45 -5.77
C CYS A 362 -1.98 -19.05 -4.44
N GLY A 363 -2.57 -18.73 -3.27
CA GLY A 363 -2.29 -19.39 -2.00
C GLY A 363 -1.76 -18.52 -0.88
N SER A 364 -1.41 -17.25 -1.13
CA SER A 364 -0.90 -16.36 -0.08
C SER A 364 -1.95 -16.03 0.98
N GLU A 365 -1.51 -15.94 2.24
CA GLU A 365 -2.34 -15.53 3.37
C GLU A 365 -2.13 -14.07 3.76
N LEU A 366 -0.96 -13.52 3.40
CA LEU A 366 -0.58 -12.16 3.75
C LEU A 366 0.18 -11.52 2.58
N VAL A 367 -0.30 -10.35 2.14
CA VAL A 367 0.31 -9.59 1.06
C VAL A 367 0.55 -8.15 1.51
N THR A 368 1.81 -7.72 1.55
CA THR A 368 2.16 -6.30 1.73
C THR A 368 2.33 -5.64 0.36
N ALA A 369 1.71 -4.50 0.16
CA ALA A 369 1.71 -3.77 -1.10
C ALA A 369 1.78 -2.25 -0.87
N THR A 370 1.85 -1.48 -1.95
CA THR A 370 1.89 -0.01 -1.91
C THR A 370 0.62 0.60 -2.49
N LEU A 371 0.11 1.65 -1.86
CA LEU A 371 -1.11 2.36 -2.27
C LEU A 371 -0.90 3.31 -3.46
N TRP A 372 0.34 3.76 -3.66
CA TRP A 372 0.74 4.67 -4.73
C TRP A 372 2.17 4.40 -5.19
N SER A 373 2.57 5.07 -6.26
CA SER A 373 3.92 4.98 -6.82
C SER A 373 4.94 5.52 -5.84
N LEU A 374 5.90 4.68 -5.44
CA LEU A 374 6.99 5.14 -4.59
C LEU A 374 8.01 5.91 -5.42
N PRO A 375 8.51 7.07 -4.94
CA PRO A 375 9.64 7.73 -5.59
C PRO A 375 10.85 6.78 -5.62
N THR A 376 11.41 6.55 -6.80
CA THR A 376 12.65 5.75 -6.93
C THR A 376 13.82 6.45 -6.23
N THR A 377 14.89 5.71 -5.91
CA THR A 377 16.11 6.30 -5.36
C THR A 377 16.62 7.48 -6.21
N ALA A 378 16.58 7.38 -7.54
CA ALA A 378 16.98 8.46 -8.44
C ALA A 378 15.98 9.63 -8.42
N GLY A 379 14.68 9.34 -8.39
CA GLY A 379 13.62 10.35 -8.27
C GLY A 379 13.71 11.15 -6.98
N TYR A 380 13.93 10.48 -5.86
CA TYR A 380 14.13 11.15 -4.57
C TYR A 380 15.37 12.07 -4.58
N ARG A 381 16.52 11.57 -5.03
CA ARG A 381 17.78 12.33 -5.07
C ARG A 381 17.75 13.53 -6.00
N ARG A 382 16.85 13.54 -6.98
CA ARG A 382 16.71 14.70 -7.89
C ARG A 382 16.15 15.93 -7.19
N PHE A 383 15.28 15.72 -6.18
CA PHE A 383 14.59 16.79 -5.46
C PHE A 383 15.10 17.00 -4.04
N THR A 384 16.00 16.13 -3.55
CA THR A 384 16.56 16.20 -2.22
C THR A 384 18.09 16.13 -2.27
N VAL A 385 18.78 16.98 -1.51
CA VAL A 385 20.26 17.01 -1.44
C VAL A 385 20.81 16.00 -0.42
N ARG A 386 20.10 14.87 -0.20
CA ARG A 386 20.40 13.93 0.88
C ARG A 386 21.00 12.63 0.37
N ALA A 387 21.88 12.05 1.20
CA ALA A 387 22.54 10.78 0.90
C ALA A 387 21.71 9.55 1.26
N GLU A 388 20.71 9.72 2.11
CA GLU A 388 19.82 8.67 2.59
C GLU A 388 18.99 8.10 1.43
N ASP A 389 18.61 6.84 1.58
CA ASP A 389 17.79 6.11 0.61
C ASP A 389 16.53 5.54 1.28
N PRO A 390 15.42 6.32 1.34
CA PRO A 390 14.18 5.86 1.95
C PRO A 390 13.61 4.61 1.29
N MET A 391 13.85 4.42 -0.02
CA MET A 391 13.43 3.21 -0.72
C MET A 391 14.15 1.97 -0.19
N ALA A 392 15.46 2.08 0.08
CA ALA A 392 16.22 1.00 0.70
C ALA A 392 15.73 0.70 2.11
N GLU A 393 15.38 1.72 2.90
CA GLU A 393 14.87 1.57 4.26
C GLU A 393 13.54 0.80 4.27
N ILE A 394 12.61 1.12 3.36
CA ILE A 394 11.35 0.38 3.19
C ILE A 394 11.60 -1.10 2.86
N VAL A 395 12.44 -1.38 1.88
CA VAL A 395 12.72 -2.76 1.45
C VAL A 395 13.24 -3.58 2.61
N ILE A 396 14.19 -3.03 3.38
CA ILE A 396 14.75 -3.69 4.58
C ILE A 396 13.68 -3.91 5.63
N ALA A 397 12.86 -2.92 5.91
CA ALA A 397 11.81 -3.00 6.93
C ALA A 397 10.75 -4.05 6.59
N VAL A 398 10.29 -4.07 5.35
CA VAL A 398 9.28 -5.04 4.89
C VAL A 398 9.87 -6.45 4.87
N ASP A 399 11.10 -6.64 4.39
CA ASP A 399 11.75 -7.96 4.40
C ASP A 399 11.89 -8.50 5.82
N LYS A 400 12.35 -7.67 6.78
CA LYS A 400 12.44 -8.03 8.20
C LYS A 400 11.07 -8.35 8.80
N ALA A 401 10.05 -7.51 8.54
CA ALA A 401 8.72 -7.75 9.06
C ALA A 401 8.14 -9.09 8.57
N HIS A 402 8.40 -9.45 7.31
CA HIS A 402 7.96 -10.73 6.73
C HIS A 402 8.73 -11.95 7.26
N GLU A 403 9.86 -11.77 7.96
CA GLU A 403 10.56 -12.84 8.70
C GLU A 403 9.98 -13.07 10.10
N ASP A 404 9.36 -12.07 10.71
CA ASP A 404 8.81 -12.16 12.06
C ASP A 404 7.56 -13.06 12.12
N ASP A 405 7.27 -13.61 13.31
CA ASP A 405 6.07 -14.43 13.50
C ASP A 405 4.79 -13.63 13.26
N ASP A 406 4.74 -12.35 13.67
CA ASP A 406 3.66 -11.40 13.38
C ASP A 406 4.16 -10.26 12.48
N ALA A 407 4.06 -10.46 11.17
CA ALA A 407 4.51 -9.48 10.19
C ALA A 407 3.71 -8.17 10.22
N VAL A 408 2.41 -8.26 10.53
CA VAL A 408 1.52 -7.09 10.65
C VAL A 408 1.97 -6.20 11.79
N LEU A 409 2.16 -6.78 12.98
CA LEU A 409 2.61 -6.03 14.15
C LEU A 409 3.98 -5.40 13.93
N SER A 410 4.92 -6.15 13.32
CA SER A 410 6.27 -5.68 13.03
C SER A 410 6.27 -4.51 12.07
N LEU A 411 5.48 -4.59 10.98
CA LEU A 411 5.39 -3.50 10.01
C LEU A 411 4.68 -2.27 10.61
N ASN A 412 3.56 -2.44 11.33
CA ASN A 412 2.87 -1.34 12.00
C ASN A 412 3.77 -0.65 13.05
N ARG A 413 4.61 -1.43 13.78
CA ARG A 413 5.58 -0.87 14.71
C ARG A 413 6.62 -0.01 14.00
N TRP A 414 7.15 -0.48 12.87
CA TRP A 414 8.10 0.29 12.07
C TRP A 414 7.45 1.56 11.50
N GLN A 415 6.23 1.48 10.97
CA GLN A 415 5.50 2.67 10.47
C GLN A 415 5.29 3.72 11.57
N ARG A 416 4.93 3.31 12.80
CA ARG A 416 4.84 4.21 13.95
C ARG A 416 6.18 4.87 14.30
N GLU A 417 7.28 4.15 14.15
CA GLU A 417 8.61 4.72 14.36
C GLU A 417 8.97 5.74 13.29
N GLN A 418 8.68 5.46 12.01
CA GLN A 418 8.86 6.42 10.93
C GLN A 418 8.04 7.69 11.15
N MET A 419 6.79 7.54 11.58
CA MET A 419 5.93 8.68 11.89
C MET A 419 6.49 9.53 13.02
N ARG A 420 7.05 8.94 14.10
CA ARG A 420 7.71 9.71 15.17
C ARG A 420 8.93 10.45 14.63
N ARG A 421 9.81 9.79 13.89
CA ARG A 421 10.96 10.43 13.23
C ARG A 421 10.53 11.62 12.37
N TRP A 422 9.46 11.46 11.60
CA TRP A 422 8.88 12.53 10.79
C TRP A 422 8.41 13.72 11.64
N ARG A 423 7.69 13.47 12.71
CA ARG A 423 7.25 14.50 13.68
C ARG A 423 8.43 15.21 14.35
N ASP A 424 9.51 14.49 14.61
CA ASP A 424 10.75 15.03 15.19
C ASP A 424 11.60 15.80 14.17
N GLY A 425 11.11 15.96 12.92
CA GLY A 425 11.75 16.74 11.86
C GLY A 425 12.73 15.95 10.98
N ASP A 426 12.78 14.62 11.09
CA ASP A 426 13.55 13.79 10.18
C ASP A 426 12.82 13.63 8.84
N VAL A 427 13.16 14.49 7.88
CA VAL A 427 12.53 14.49 6.56
C VAL A 427 12.84 13.25 5.72
N THR A 428 13.80 12.41 6.14
CA THR A 428 14.07 11.13 5.46
C THR A 428 12.99 10.10 5.75
N ALA A 429 12.29 10.24 6.88
CA ALA A 429 11.11 9.47 7.25
C ALA A 429 9.83 10.04 6.61
N SER A 430 9.88 10.39 5.31
CA SER A 430 8.74 10.97 4.59
C SER A 430 7.54 10.02 4.53
N PRO A 431 6.31 10.51 4.78
CA PRO A 431 5.06 9.76 4.65
C PRO A 431 4.85 9.17 3.25
N LEU A 432 5.45 9.74 2.21
CA LEU A 432 5.43 9.22 0.84
C LEU A 432 5.88 7.76 0.76
N TYR A 433 6.71 7.30 1.70
CA TYR A 433 7.24 5.96 1.74
C TYR A 433 6.49 5.07 2.73
N TRP A 434 6.49 5.40 4.02
CA TRP A 434 5.94 4.51 5.04
C TRP A 434 4.41 4.47 5.06
N ALA A 435 3.72 5.57 4.72
CA ALA A 435 2.26 5.59 4.67
C ALA A 435 1.70 4.94 3.41
N ALA A 436 2.52 4.71 2.38
CA ALA A 436 2.15 3.92 1.21
C ALA A 436 1.96 2.44 1.52
N LEU A 437 2.64 1.92 2.55
CA LEU A 437 2.63 0.49 2.85
C LEU A 437 1.33 0.06 3.51
N VAL A 438 0.72 -0.97 2.95
CA VAL A 438 -0.46 -1.65 3.50
C VAL A 438 -0.27 -3.15 3.47
N THR A 439 -0.84 -3.83 4.45
CA THR A 439 -0.82 -5.29 4.53
C THR A 439 -2.24 -5.81 4.43
N PHE A 440 -2.48 -6.69 3.46
CA PHE A 440 -3.71 -7.44 3.29
C PHE A 440 -3.57 -8.80 3.94
N ALA A 441 -4.58 -9.20 4.72
CA ALA A 441 -4.57 -10.48 5.39
C ALA A 441 -5.87 -11.26 5.17
N VAL A 442 -5.75 -12.58 5.09
CA VAL A 442 -6.86 -13.52 4.96
C VAL A 442 -7.03 -14.25 6.28
N GLY A 443 -8.27 -14.30 6.78
CA GLY A 443 -8.66 -15.19 7.88
C GLY A 443 -7.92 -15.01 9.20
N GLY A 444 -7.36 -13.81 9.46
CA GLY A 444 -6.60 -13.55 10.69
C GLY A 444 -5.12 -13.91 10.60
N ALA A 445 -4.58 -14.14 9.41
CA ALA A 445 -3.13 -14.22 9.17
C ALA A 445 -2.44 -12.92 9.65
N ARG A 446 -1.23 -13.05 10.22
CA ARG A 446 -0.44 -11.93 10.76
C ARG A 446 1.02 -12.03 10.41
#